data_49c64b75600acf661558daae9b74c40b
#
_entry.id   49c64b75600acf661558daae9b74c40b
#
_cell.length_a   1.000
_cell.length_b   1.000
_cell.length_c   1.000
_cell.angle_alpha   90.00
_cell.angle_beta   90.00
_cell.angle_gamma   90.00
#
_symmetry.space_group_name_H-M   'P 1'
#
loop_
_entity.id
_entity.type
_entity.pdbx_description
1 polymer ?
#
loop_
_entity_poly.entity_id
_entity_poly.type
_entity_poly.pdbx_seq_one_letter_code
_entity_poly.pdbx_strand_id
1 'polypeptide(L)'
;MLWFEWADGECLFDHWNFETYQRDIGIKSPKEKFKELPVSKKLKAIEVLNSFLQNVNQKGYVAVDFYDGSIMYDFSTDVTTICDIDLFKKAPVINDKGVDWFGTKRLKAPEEYIEGCAIDEQTNIFTLGALIFEFFGRFSDEEIHQRYCNNQFIPCTLPNWQLSEESYQVATKAVSLNKSERYLTFAEF
;
A
#
# COMPACT_ATOMS: atom_id res chain seq x y z
N MET A 1 -12.35 5.06 -26.77
CA MET A 1 -11.51 3.85 -26.56
C MET A 1 -10.20 4.34 -25.95
N LEU A 2 -9.82 3.82 -24.79
CA LEU A 2 -8.53 4.14 -24.15
C LEU A 2 -7.54 3.04 -24.54
N TRP A 3 -6.34 3.43 -24.90
CA TRP A 3 -5.22 2.52 -25.21
C TRP A 3 -4.20 2.64 -24.08
N PHE A 4 -3.79 1.53 -23.53
CA PHE A 4 -2.73 1.46 -22.52
C PHE A 4 -1.55 0.69 -23.12
N GLU A 5 -0.33 1.11 -22.79
CA GLU A 5 0.84 0.28 -23.07
C GLU A 5 0.81 -0.95 -22.17
N TRP A 6 1.25 -2.07 -22.72
CA TRP A 6 1.46 -3.28 -21.93
C TRP A 6 2.64 -3.06 -20.99
N ALA A 7 2.44 -3.33 -19.71
CA ALA A 7 3.51 -3.26 -18.72
C ALA A 7 4.08 -4.66 -18.48
N ASP A 8 5.39 -4.78 -18.61
CA ASP A 8 6.10 -5.99 -18.21
C ASP A 8 6.25 -6.04 -16.70
N GLY A 9 6.40 -7.26 -16.14
CA GLY A 9 6.58 -7.47 -14.71
C GLY A 9 5.52 -8.37 -14.08
N GLU A 10 5.65 -8.52 -12.77
CA GLU A 10 4.75 -9.35 -11.96
C GLU A 10 3.98 -8.44 -10.99
N CYS A 11 2.66 -8.66 -10.86
CA CYS A 11 1.85 -7.97 -9.85
C CYS A 11 2.29 -8.41 -8.46
N LEU A 12 2.53 -7.46 -7.54
CA LEU A 12 3.03 -7.78 -6.20
C LEU A 12 2.02 -8.53 -5.34
N PHE A 13 0.74 -8.44 -5.66
CA PHE A 13 -0.29 -9.27 -5.02
C PHE A 13 -1.18 -9.89 -6.08
N ASP A 14 -0.93 -11.16 -6.39
CA ASP A 14 -1.65 -11.92 -7.40
C ASP A 14 -2.74 -12.79 -6.74
N HIS A 15 -3.96 -12.28 -6.74
CA HIS A 15 -5.13 -12.98 -6.20
C HIS A 15 -5.44 -14.28 -6.94
N TRP A 16 -5.14 -14.34 -8.23
CA TRP A 16 -5.55 -15.46 -9.08
C TRP A 16 -4.64 -16.67 -8.93
N ASN A 17 -3.39 -16.44 -8.51
CA ASN A 17 -2.37 -17.48 -8.34
C ASN A 17 -2.06 -17.78 -6.86
N PHE A 18 -2.86 -17.29 -5.94
CA PHE A 18 -2.63 -17.45 -4.50
C PHE A 18 -2.49 -18.92 -4.09
N GLU A 19 -3.29 -19.82 -4.67
CA GLU A 19 -3.19 -21.25 -4.39
C GLU A 19 -1.90 -21.87 -4.91
N THR A 20 -1.37 -21.39 -6.03
CA THR A 20 -0.11 -21.89 -6.61
C THR A 20 1.06 -21.64 -5.69
N TYR A 21 1.15 -20.43 -5.13
CA TYR A 21 2.24 -20.07 -4.21
C TYR A 21 2.17 -20.77 -2.85
N GLN A 22 0.98 -21.17 -2.42
CA GLN A 22 0.80 -21.91 -1.17
C GLN A 22 1.10 -23.41 -1.29
N ARG A 23 0.91 -24.00 -2.47
CA ARG A 23 1.03 -25.44 -2.69
C ARG A 23 2.44 -25.90 -3.07
N ASP A 24 3.19 -25.06 -3.78
CA ASP A 24 4.55 -25.38 -4.21
C ASP A 24 5.58 -24.87 -3.21
N ILE A 25 6.06 -25.76 -2.35
CA ILE A 25 7.18 -25.50 -1.45
C ILE A 25 8.39 -25.12 -2.31
N GLY A 26 8.74 -23.85 -2.34
CA GLY A 26 9.90 -23.32 -3.05
C GLY A 26 9.61 -22.29 -4.14
N ILE A 27 8.35 -22.07 -4.54
CA ILE A 27 7.98 -20.99 -5.45
C ILE A 27 7.63 -19.76 -4.63
N LYS A 28 8.46 -18.71 -4.70
CA LYS A 28 8.20 -17.44 -4.05
C LYS A 28 7.18 -16.63 -4.84
N SER A 29 6.20 -16.07 -4.12
CA SER A 29 5.30 -15.09 -4.70
C SER A 29 6.05 -13.82 -5.15
N PRO A 30 5.50 -13.03 -6.08
CA PRO A 30 6.10 -11.76 -6.49
C PRO A 30 6.39 -10.83 -5.30
N LYS A 31 5.49 -10.80 -4.31
CA LYS A 31 5.68 -10.03 -3.08
C LYS A 31 6.87 -10.52 -2.26
N GLU A 32 7.04 -11.82 -2.09
CA GLU A 32 8.20 -12.39 -1.38
C GLU A 32 9.50 -12.09 -2.11
N LYS A 33 9.53 -12.27 -3.44
CA LYS A 33 10.68 -11.87 -4.27
C LYS A 33 11.02 -10.38 -4.06
N PHE A 34 10.00 -9.50 -4.08
CA PHE A 34 10.18 -8.06 -3.88
C PHE A 34 10.73 -7.73 -2.49
N LYS A 35 10.22 -8.37 -1.44
CA LYS A 35 10.71 -8.17 -0.05
C LYS A 35 12.18 -8.56 0.12
N GLU A 36 12.68 -9.50 -0.67
CA GLU A 36 14.09 -9.94 -0.65
C GLU A 36 15.02 -9.05 -1.47
N LEU A 37 14.50 -8.13 -2.27
CA LEU A 37 15.33 -7.19 -3.02
C LEU A 37 16.22 -6.34 -2.09
N PRO A 38 17.37 -5.88 -2.60
CA PRO A 38 18.18 -4.88 -1.92
C PRO A 38 17.32 -3.66 -1.52
N VAL A 39 17.56 -3.12 -0.34
CA VAL A 39 16.85 -1.95 0.20
C VAL A 39 16.79 -0.81 -0.82
N SER A 40 17.88 -0.54 -1.53
CA SER A 40 17.96 0.53 -2.53
C SER A 40 16.95 0.38 -3.69
N LYS A 41 16.67 -0.87 -4.12
CA LYS A 41 15.68 -1.14 -5.17
C LYS A 41 14.26 -0.93 -4.65
N LYS A 42 13.98 -1.39 -3.44
CA LYS A 42 12.68 -1.17 -2.78
C LYS A 42 12.41 0.31 -2.54
N LEU A 43 13.43 1.08 -2.10
CA LEU A 43 13.28 2.52 -1.91
C LEU A 43 12.96 3.24 -3.22
N LYS A 44 13.62 2.88 -4.34
CA LYS A 44 13.27 3.43 -5.65
C LYS A 44 11.81 3.15 -6.03
N ALA A 45 11.30 1.95 -5.75
CA ALA A 45 9.90 1.64 -5.97
C ALA A 45 8.99 2.54 -5.12
N ILE A 46 9.31 2.74 -3.83
CA ILE A 46 8.55 3.65 -2.95
C ILE A 46 8.58 5.09 -3.47
N GLU A 47 9.71 5.57 -3.97
CA GLU A 47 9.82 6.91 -4.59
C GLU A 47 8.87 7.06 -5.78
N VAL A 48 8.74 6.02 -6.62
CA VAL A 48 7.78 6.00 -7.73
C VAL A 48 6.34 6.07 -7.21
N LEU A 49 5.99 5.26 -6.19
CA LEU A 49 4.66 5.25 -5.60
C LEU A 49 4.31 6.60 -4.95
N ASN A 50 5.24 7.15 -4.17
CA ASN A 50 5.07 8.46 -3.55
C ASN A 50 4.84 9.56 -4.58
N SER A 51 5.70 9.64 -5.59
CA SER A 51 5.60 10.63 -6.68
C SER A 51 4.28 10.48 -7.45
N PHE A 52 3.85 9.24 -7.70
CA PHE A 52 2.59 8.97 -8.37
C PHE A 52 1.39 9.45 -7.53
N LEU A 53 1.31 9.07 -6.26
CA LEU A 53 0.20 9.47 -5.37
C LEU A 53 0.18 10.98 -5.13
N GLN A 54 1.35 11.62 -5.01
CA GLN A 54 1.44 13.07 -4.95
C GLN A 54 0.87 13.73 -6.20
N ASN A 55 1.20 13.23 -7.40
CA ASN A 55 0.64 13.72 -8.65
C ASN A 55 -0.88 13.51 -8.74
N VAL A 56 -1.40 12.38 -8.27
CA VAL A 56 -2.84 12.09 -8.20
C VAL A 56 -3.54 13.15 -7.35
N ASN A 57 -3.02 13.44 -6.16
CA ASN A 57 -3.59 14.44 -5.25
C ASN A 57 -3.46 15.87 -5.80
N GLN A 58 -2.34 16.24 -6.40
CA GLN A 58 -2.17 17.55 -7.06
C GLN A 58 -3.18 17.77 -8.18
N LYS A 59 -3.65 16.71 -8.84
CA LYS A 59 -4.72 16.76 -9.84
C LYS A 59 -6.12 16.75 -9.24
N GLY A 60 -6.25 16.77 -7.91
CA GLY A 60 -7.52 16.77 -7.20
C GLY A 60 -8.21 15.41 -7.17
N TYR A 61 -7.45 14.32 -7.23
CA TYR A 61 -7.97 12.95 -7.10
C TYR A 61 -7.44 12.27 -5.85
N VAL A 62 -8.14 11.24 -5.41
CA VAL A 62 -7.70 10.29 -4.39
C VAL A 62 -7.68 8.89 -5.00
N ALA A 63 -6.62 8.16 -4.69
CA ALA A 63 -6.46 6.77 -5.09
C ALA A 63 -7.30 5.88 -4.17
N VAL A 64 -8.49 5.50 -4.64
CA VAL A 64 -9.36 4.54 -3.97
C VAL A 64 -8.94 3.13 -4.38
N ASP A 65 -8.94 2.19 -3.44
CA ASP A 65 -8.53 0.79 -3.65
C ASP A 65 -7.05 0.63 -4.11
N PHE A 66 -6.19 1.51 -3.64
CA PHE A 66 -4.76 1.40 -3.93
C PHE A 66 -4.08 0.45 -2.92
N TYR A 67 -3.36 -0.54 -3.42
CA TYR A 67 -2.72 -1.58 -2.59
C TYR A 67 -1.59 -2.28 -3.39
N ASP A 68 -0.97 -3.31 -2.82
CA ASP A 68 0.10 -4.07 -3.50
C ASP A 68 -0.35 -4.77 -4.80
N GLY A 69 -1.65 -5.02 -4.98
CA GLY A 69 -2.24 -5.48 -6.24
C GLY A 69 -2.31 -4.43 -7.33
N SER A 70 -2.16 -3.14 -6.98
CA SER A 70 -2.05 -2.04 -7.94
C SER A 70 -0.62 -1.78 -8.41
N ILE A 71 0.34 -2.63 -8.00
CA ILE A 71 1.76 -2.44 -8.24
C ILE A 71 2.32 -3.62 -9.01
N MET A 72 2.89 -3.35 -10.18
CA MET A 72 3.69 -4.30 -10.94
C MET A 72 5.18 -3.97 -10.80
N TYR A 73 6.00 -5.00 -10.70
CA TYR A 73 7.46 -4.84 -10.66
C TYR A 73 8.12 -5.77 -11.66
N ASP A 74 8.92 -5.20 -12.54
CA ASP A 74 9.78 -5.96 -13.44
C ASP A 74 11.12 -6.26 -12.76
N PHE A 75 11.31 -7.51 -12.37
CA PHE A 75 12.52 -7.97 -11.69
C PHE A 75 13.77 -7.98 -12.59
N SER A 76 13.60 -7.88 -13.91
CA SER A 76 14.70 -7.85 -14.87
C SER A 76 15.28 -6.44 -15.08
N THR A 77 14.42 -5.43 -15.05
CA THR A 77 14.76 -4.02 -15.32
C THR A 77 14.67 -3.11 -14.10
N ASP A 78 14.14 -3.62 -12.98
CA ASP A 78 13.83 -2.87 -11.75
C ASP A 78 12.82 -1.71 -11.96
N VAL A 79 11.92 -1.88 -12.92
CA VAL A 79 10.86 -0.89 -13.22
C VAL A 79 9.62 -1.20 -12.39
N THR A 80 9.08 -0.15 -11.77
CA THR A 80 7.80 -0.18 -11.04
C THR A 80 6.72 0.48 -11.89
N THR A 81 5.62 -0.21 -12.13
CA THR A 81 4.45 0.30 -12.86
C THR A 81 3.22 0.23 -11.99
N ILE A 82 2.41 1.28 -12.01
CA ILE A 82 1.13 1.33 -11.31
C ILE A 82 0.01 0.94 -12.29
N CYS A 83 -0.86 0.07 -11.85
CA CYS A 83 -2.03 -0.40 -12.57
C CYS A 83 -3.29 -0.26 -11.70
N ASP A 84 -4.46 -0.71 -12.21
CA ASP A 84 -5.72 -0.77 -11.46
C ASP A 84 -6.13 0.60 -10.86
N ILE A 85 -6.22 1.61 -11.71
CA ILE A 85 -6.56 3.00 -11.32
C ILE A 85 -8.04 3.35 -11.53
N ASP A 86 -8.86 2.37 -11.85
CA ASP A 86 -10.25 2.57 -12.30
C ASP A 86 -11.16 3.16 -11.21
N LEU A 87 -10.81 2.93 -9.95
CA LEU A 87 -11.59 3.42 -8.80
C LEU A 87 -11.13 4.78 -8.28
N PHE A 88 -10.15 5.43 -8.92
CA PHE A 88 -9.71 6.76 -8.51
C PHE A 88 -10.83 7.79 -8.68
N LYS A 89 -11.04 8.64 -7.68
CA LYS A 89 -12.15 9.58 -7.61
C LYS A 89 -11.66 11.00 -7.33
N LYS A 90 -12.46 12.01 -7.70
CA LYS A 90 -12.19 13.39 -7.29
C LYS A 90 -12.24 13.53 -5.78
N ALA A 91 -11.22 14.15 -5.22
CA ALA A 91 -11.07 14.37 -3.79
C ALA A 91 -11.84 15.62 -3.31
N PRO A 92 -12.33 15.64 -2.07
CA PRO A 92 -12.51 14.48 -1.20
C PRO A 92 -13.69 13.63 -1.66
N VAL A 93 -13.65 12.36 -1.37
CA VAL A 93 -14.78 11.45 -1.56
C VAL A 93 -15.28 10.96 -0.21
N ILE A 94 -16.59 10.79 -0.07
CA ILE A 94 -17.19 10.29 1.18
C ILE A 94 -17.36 8.78 1.09
N ASN A 95 -16.94 8.05 2.10
CA ASN A 95 -17.24 6.64 2.24
C ASN A 95 -18.77 6.47 2.43
N ASP A 96 -19.42 5.96 1.40
CA ASP A 96 -20.86 5.69 1.36
C ASP A 96 -21.22 4.22 1.59
N LYS A 97 -20.26 3.39 1.99
CA LYS A 97 -20.39 1.93 2.15
C LYS A 97 -19.96 1.43 3.53
N GLY A 98 -19.48 2.30 4.40
CA GLY A 98 -18.96 1.92 5.71
C GLY A 98 -17.86 0.87 5.58
N VAL A 99 -18.00 -0.25 6.29
CA VAL A 99 -17.02 -1.35 6.32
C VAL A 99 -16.80 -2.02 4.95
N ASP A 100 -17.78 -1.91 4.05
CA ASP A 100 -17.73 -2.49 2.70
C ASP A 100 -17.10 -1.53 1.68
N TRP A 101 -16.50 -0.42 2.13
CA TRP A 101 -15.72 0.46 1.27
C TRP A 101 -14.58 -0.27 0.58
N PHE A 102 -14.23 0.16 -0.61
CA PHE A 102 -13.16 -0.42 -1.43
C PHE A 102 -11.83 -0.50 -0.67
N GLY A 103 -10.96 -1.41 -1.09
CA GLY A 103 -9.63 -1.58 -0.52
C GLY A 103 -9.43 -2.90 0.23
N THR A 104 -8.18 -3.30 0.33
CA THR A 104 -7.80 -4.51 1.08
C THR A 104 -7.72 -4.24 2.57
N LYS A 105 -8.36 -5.09 3.37
CA LYS A 105 -8.35 -4.97 4.84
C LYS A 105 -6.95 -4.83 5.46
N ARG A 106 -5.93 -5.35 4.79
CA ARG A 106 -4.55 -5.30 5.26
C ARG A 106 -3.95 -3.89 5.30
N LEU A 107 -4.47 -2.96 4.47
CA LEU A 107 -3.85 -1.66 4.21
C LEU A 107 -4.80 -0.47 4.41
N LYS A 108 -6.07 -0.74 4.72
CA LYS A 108 -7.10 0.30 4.89
C LYS A 108 -6.84 1.18 6.10
N ALA A 109 -7.05 2.47 5.91
CA ALA A 109 -7.09 3.46 6.99
C ALA A 109 -8.40 3.32 7.80
N PRO A 110 -8.43 3.75 9.07
CA PRO A 110 -9.63 3.66 9.92
C PRO A 110 -10.87 4.30 9.31
N GLU A 111 -10.75 5.46 8.67
CA GLU A 111 -11.85 6.17 8.01
C GLU A 111 -12.46 5.39 6.84
N GLU A 112 -11.75 4.44 6.27
CA GLU A 112 -12.25 3.57 5.20
C GLU A 112 -13.20 2.47 5.71
N TYR A 113 -13.40 2.38 7.02
CA TYR A 113 -14.39 1.49 7.65
C TYR A 113 -15.62 2.23 8.17
N ILE A 114 -15.63 3.56 8.12
CA ILE A 114 -16.66 4.39 8.78
C ILE A 114 -17.46 5.14 7.70
N GLU A 115 -18.75 4.84 7.63
CA GLU A 115 -19.67 5.54 6.74
C GLU A 115 -19.72 7.05 7.07
N GLY A 116 -19.71 7.89 6.05
CA GLY A 116 -19.71 9.34 6.17
C GLY A 116 -18.32 9.96 6.34
N CYS A 117 -17.27 9.17 6.53
CA CYS A 117 -15.92 9.71 6.63
C CYS A 117 -15.37 10.13 5.26
N ALA A 118 -14.57 11.22 5.26
CA ALA A 118 -13.88 11.68 4.07
C ALA A 118 -12.63 10.83 3.80
N ILE A 119 -12.51 10.38 2.55
CA ILE A 119 -11.35 9.70 1.98
C ILE A 119 -10.60 10.73 1.15
N ASP A 120 -9.36 11.01 1.47
CA ASP A 120 -8.57 12.10 0.92
C ASP A 120 -7.07 11.80 0.88
N GLU A 121 -6.23 12.82 0.70
CA GLU A 121 -4.78 12.71 0.66
C GLU A 121 -4.20 12.00 1.89
N GLN A 122 -4.69 12.33 3.09
CA GLN A 122 -4.21 11.70 4.32
C GLN A 122 -4.57 10.20 4.40
N THR A 123 -5.64 9.79 3.73
CA THR A 123 -5.98 8.36 3.57
C THR A 123 -4.96 7.66 2.66
N ASN A 124 -4.57 8.28 1.55
CA ASN A 124 -3.54 7.73 0.67
C ASN A 124 -2.14 7.72 1.31
N ILE A 125 -1.82 8.70 2.14
CA ILE A 125 -0.59 8.70 2.97
C ILE A 125 -0.59 7.50 3.91
N PHE A 126 -1.72 7.20 4.57
CA PHE A 126 -1.84 6.00 5.39
C PHE A 126 -1.58 4.72 4.57
N THR A 127 -2.22 4.59 3.42
CA THR A 127 -2.06 3.42 2.54
C THR A 127 -0.61 3.25 2.09
N LEU A 128 0.08 4.33 1.70
CA LEU A 128 1.50 4.28 1.35
C LEU A 128 2.35 3.89 2.55
N GLY A 129 2.10 4.45 3.74
CA GLY A 129 2.76 4.06 4.98
C GLY A 129 2.58 2.56 5.29
N ALA A 130 1.37 2.05 5.12
CA ALA A 130 1.07 0.62 5.30
C ALA A 130 1.80 -0.26 4.27
N LEU A 131 1.90 0.17 3.00
CA LEU A 131 2.70 -0.52 1.97
C LEU A 131 4.19 -0.53 2.31
N ILE A 132 4.73 0.58 2.84
CA ILE A 132 6.12 0.65 3.28
C ILE A 132 6.36 -0.37 4.41
N PHE A 133 5.45 -0.50 5.37
CA PHE A 133 5.54 -1.55 6.39
C PHE A 133 5.46 -2.95 5.78
N GLU A 134 4.60 -3.18 4.79
CA GLU A 134 4.53 -4.47 4.10
C GLU A 134 5.85 -4.85 3.41
N PHE A 135 6.56 -3.87 2.83
CA PHE A 135 7.79 -4.12 2.07
C PHE A 135 9.06 -4.18 2.92
N PHE A 136 9.09 -3.49 4.06
CA PHE A 136 10.27 -3.41 4.93
C PHE A 136 10.07 -4.06 6.30
N GLY A 137 8.85 -4.38 6.68
CA GLY A 137 8.53 -5.04 7.94
C GLY A 137 8.46 -6.56 7.80
N ARG A 138 8.70 -7.24 8.93
CA ARG A 138 8.42 -8.66 9.11
C ARG A 138 7.23 -8.81 10.04
N PHE A 139 6.30 -9.66 9.68
CA PHE A 139 5.08 -9.92 10.44
C PHE A 139 4.95 -11.41 10.66
N SER A 140 4.54 -11.80 11.86
CA SER A 140 4.11 -13.16 12.15
C SER A 140 2.70 -13.40 11.57
N ASP A 141 2.34 -14.68 11.42
CA ASP A 141 1.01 -15.06 10.97
C ASP A 141 -0.08 -14.55 11.92
N GLU A 142 0.21 -14.51 13.23
CA GLU A 142 -0.67 -13.98 14.26
C GLU A 142 -0.92 -12.47 14.07
N GLU A 143 0.13 -11.67 13.84
CA GLU A 143 0.00 -10.23 13.58
C GLU A 143 -0.82 -9.96 12.30
N ILE A 144 -0.61 -10.78 11.27
CA ILE A 144 -1.39 -10.69 10.02
C ILE A 144 -2.84 -11.03 10.30
N HIS A 145 -3.11 -12.11 11.04
CA HIS A 145 -4.48 -12.53 11.40
C HIS A 145 -5.20 -11.46 12.20
N GLN A 146 -4.56 -10.86 13.19
CA GLN A 146 -5.13 -9.80 14.02
C GLN A 146 -5.58 -8.58 13.21
N ARG A 147 -4.82 -8.18 12.17
CA ARG A 147 -5.23 -7.10 11.26
C ARG A 147 -6.58 -7.38 10.58
N TYR A 148 -6.80 -8.62 10.15
CA TYR A 148 -8.06 -9.03 9.53
C TYR A 148 -9.22 -9.03 10.51
N CYS A 149 -8.99 -9.54 11.73
CA CYS A 149 -10.02 -9.63 12.76
C CYS A 149 -10.44 -8.25 13.29
N ASN A 150 -9.49 -7.32 13.43
CA ASN A 150 -9.74 -6.03 14.06
C ASN A 150 -10.10 -4.92 13.06
N ASN A 151 -10.07 -5.19 11.76
CA ASN A 151 -10.20 -4.16 10.71
C ASN A 151 -9.26 -2.97 10.97
N GLN A 152 -8.04 -3.25 11.39
CA GLN A 152 -7.07 -2.26 11.79
C GLN A 152 -5.68 -2.66 11.32
N PHE A 153 -4.99 -1.73 10.66
CA PHE A 153 -3.57 -1.89 10.37
C PHE A 153 -2.76 -1.79 11.67
N ILE A 154 -1.88 -2.77 11.87
CA ILE A 154 -0.93 -2.80 13.00
C ILE A 154 0.47 -2.84 12.40
N PRO A 155 1.33 -1.81 12.62
CA PRO A 155 2.71 -1.82 12.15
C PRO A 155 3.51 -2.93 12.84
N CYS A 156 4.58 -3.41 12.19
CA CYS A 156 5.53 -4.31 12.88
C CYS A 156 6.27 -3.55 13.97
N THR A 157 6.86 -4.29 14.92
CA THR A 157 7.73 -3.69 15.93
C THR A 157 9.07 -3.26 15.33
N LEU A 158 9.74 -2.28 15.95
CA LEU A 158 11.04 -1.77 15.49
C LEU A 158 12.11 -2.87 15.28
N PRO A 159 12.25 -3.92 16.11
CA PRO A 159 13.18 -5.02 15.84
C PRO A 159 12.89 -5.80 14.55
N ASN A 160 11.66 -5.74 14.05
CA ASN A 160 11.22 -6.39 12.82
C ASN A 160 11.26 -5.45 11.59
N TRP A 161 11.82 -4.27 11.74
CA TRP A 161 11.95 -3.25 10.69
C TRP A 161 13.33 -3.31 10.02
N GLN A 162 13.39 -3.14 8.70
CA GLN A 162 14.65 -3.27 7.93
C GLN A 162 15.43 -1.97 7.77
N LEU A 163 14.80 -0.82 8.00
CA LEU A 163 15.42 0.48 7.81
C LEU A 163 15.82 1.11 9.15
N SER A 164 16.23 2.39 9.14
CA SER A 164 16.59 3.12 10.36
C SER A 164 15.37 3.38 11.27
N GLU A 165 15.64 3.69 12.52
CA GLU A 165 14.60 4.09 13.48
C GLU A 165 13.88 5.36 13.05
N GLU A 166 14.57 6.33 12.46
CA GLU A 166 13.95 7.54 11.92
C GLU A 166 12.93 7.20 10.82
N SER A 167 13.28 6.30 9.91
CA SER A 167 12.36 5.81 8.86
C SER A 167 11.15 5.09 9.48
N TYR A 168 11.37 4.34 10.57
CA TYR A 168 10.29 3.69 11.30
C TYR A 168 9.31 4.71 11.87
N GLN A 169 9.81 5.78 12.49
CA GLN A 169 8.99 6.84 13.06
C GLN A 169 8.20 7.58 11.96
N VAL A 170 8.84 7.87 10.82
CA VAL A 170 8.16 8.47 9.66
C VAL A 170 7.02 7.58 9.18
N ALA A 171 7.26 6.29 8.96
CA ALA A 171 6.23 5.35 8.53
C ALA A 171 5.13 5.16 9.59
N THR A 172 5.48 5.14 10.88
CA THR A 172 4.52 5.03 12.00
C THR A 172 3.60 6.24 12.06
N LYS A 173 4.12 7.46 11.87
CA LYS A 173 3.30 8.66 11.80
C LYS A 173 2.31 8.60 10.63
N ALA A 174 2.73 8.11 9.47
CA ALA A 174 1.87 7.97 8.31
C ALA A 174 0.68 7.03 8.56
N VAL A 175 0.87 5.97 9.36
CA VAL A 175 -0.18 5.01 9.72
C VAL A 175 -0.84 5.28 11.07
N SER A 176 -0.75 6.50 11.60
CA SER A 176 -1.49 6.86 12.82
C SER A 176 -2.99 6.63 12.63
N LEU A 177 -3.62 5.97 13.61
CA LEU A 177 -5.06 5.73 13.60
C LEU A 177 -5.85 7.04 13.71
N ASN A 178 -5.28 8.02 14.41
CA ASN A 178 -5.83 9.36 14.44
C ASN A 178 -5.36 10.13 13.19
N LYS A 179 -6.28 10.41 12.29
CA LYS A 179 -6.02 11.11 11.03
C LYS A 179 -5.31 12.45 11.23
N SER A 180 -5.65 13.19 12.29
CA SER A 180 -5.05 14.51 12.59
C SER A 180 -3.56 14.46 13.01
N GLU A 181 -3.05 13.28 13.33
CA GLU A 181 -1.63 13.08 13.70
C GLU A 181 -0.77 12.71 12.51
N ARG A 182 -1.37 12.37 11.37
CA ARG A 182 -0.65 12.04 10.13
C ARG A 182 -0.05 13.29 9.50
N TYR A 183 0.74 13.07 8.45
CA TYR A 183 1.14 14.15 7.54
C TYR A 183 -0.09 14.72 6.84
N LEU A 184 -0.12 16.03 6.64
CA LEU A 184 -1.24 16.69 5.94
C LEU A 184 -1.18 16.46 4.44
N THR A 185 0.03 16.41 3.90
CA THR A 185 0.29 16.27 2.47
C THR A 185 1.44 15.30 2.19
N PHE A 186 1.50 14.77 0.97
CA PHE A 186 2.65 13.99 0.51
C PHE A 186 3.96 14.79 0.48
N ALA A 187 3.90 16.11 0.44
CA ALA A 187 5.09 16.96 0.49
C ALA A 187 5.73 17.00 1.89
N GLU A 188 4.96 16.70 2.94
CA GLU A 188 5.44 16.59 4.31
C GLU A 188 5.91 15.17 4.65
N PHE A 189 5.40 14.18 3.96
CA PHE A 189 5.74 12.76 4.11
C PHE A 189 7.00 12.39 3.34
#